data_326b8ce4f5e2b5b298763114bf6d4598
#
_entry.id   326b8ce4f5e2b5b298763114bf6d4598
#
_cell.length_a   1.000
_cell.length_b   1.000
_cell.length_c   1.000
_cell.angle_alpha   90.00
_cell.angle_beta   90.00
_cell.angle_gamma   90.00
#
_symmetry.space_group_name_H-M   'P 1'
#
loop_
_entity.id
_entity.type
_entity.pdbx_description
1 polymer ?
#
loop_
_entity_poly.entity_id
_entity_poly.type
_entity_poly.pdbx_seq_one_letter_code
_entity_poly.pdbx_strand_id
1 'polypeptide(L)'
;ILAILIAIFAPLIFNITYAESIYRGLTFLVISCPCAIAISIPLSYFTAIGVASKNGILIKGSNYLDNLSNVNKIIFDKTGTLTKGAFSVTDIKIFDNNYTKDEIIDILVKGESLSNHPIAKSIMQLAQGEIENVDVKDFKELDGKGITYFIANKEIKIGNKNICNCEQEALLHLSINGKHVASITIDDGIKDNAYDTISQLRENNIKTY
;
A
#
# COMPACT_ATOMS: atom_id res chain seq x y z
N ILE A 1 49.04 -18.30 15.17
CA ILE A 1 50.23 -18.21 16.02
C ILE A 1 50.24 -19.38 17.00
N LEU A 2 49.19 -19.59 17.84
CA LEU A 2 49.17 -20.63 18.86
C LEU A 2 49.31 -22.06 18.28
N ALA A 3 48.66 -22.37 17.16
CA ALA A 3 48.79 -23.65 16.46
C ALA A 3 50.23 -23.96 16.04
N ILE A 4 50.95 -22.93 15.57
CA ILE A 4 52.36 -23.04 15.15
C ILE A 4 53.24 -23.29 16.41
N LEU A 5 52.97 -22.58 17.50
CA LEU A 5 53.68 -22.81 18.76
C LEU A 5 53.46 -24.23 19.29
N ILE A 6 52.24 -24.74 19.21
CA ILE A 6 51.94 -26.15 19.57
C ILE A 6 52.72 -27.11 18.71
N ALA A 7 52.73 -26.92 17.33
CA ALA A 7 53.44 -27.78 16.41
C ALA A 7 54.97 -27.87 16.69
N ILE A 8 55.57 -26.76 17.13
CA ILE A 8 57.02 -26.66 17.37
C ILE A 8 57.42 -27.12 18.78
N PHE A 9 56.68 -26.67 19.80
CA PHE A 9 57.09 -26.85 21.21
C PHE A 9 56.48 -28.08 21.89
N ALA A 10 55.35 -28.64 21.40
CA ALA A 10 54.74 -29.78 22.02
C ALA A 10 55.61 -31.05 22.02
N PRO A 11 56.42 -31.34 20.99
CA PRO A 11 57.38 -32.46 21.02
C PRO A 11 58.43 -32.33 22.10
N LEU A 12 58.88 -31.11 22.36
CA LEU A 12 59.91 -30.82 23.37
C LEU A 12 59.37 -30.93 24.81
N ILE A 13 58.07 -30.62 25.03
CA ILE A 13 57.45 -30.57 26.38
C ILE A 13 56.84 -31.93 26.70
N PHE A 14 56.17 -32.59 25.75
CA PHE A 14 55.34 -33.77 25.98
C PHE A 14 55.92 -35.09 25.45
N ASN A 15 57.18 -35.13 24.92
CA ASN A 15 57.85 -36.29 24.33
C ASN A 15 56.99 -37.01 23.29
N ILE A 16 56.25 -36.28 22.47
CA ILE A 16 55.45 -36.80 21.35
C ILE A 16 56.20 -36.65 20.01
N THR A 17 55.83 -37.44 19.03
CA THR A 17 56.43 -37.32 17.70
C THR A 17 56.06 -36.00 17.04
N TYR A 18 56.98 -35.49 16.20
CA TYR A 18 56.71 -34.27 15.42
C TYR A 18 55.45 -34.40 14.52
N ALA A 19 55.20 -35.59 13.98
CA ALA A 19 54.02 -35.89 13.20
C ALA A 19 52.73 -35.69 13.99
N GLU A 20 52.71 -36.18 15.23
CA GLU A 20 51.56 -36.02 16.15
C GLU A 20 51.40 -34.57 16.59
N SER A 21 52.50 -33.87 16.82
CA SER A 21 52.44 -32.45 17.19
C SER A 21 51.87 -31.58 16.07
N ILE A 22 52.28 -31.84 14.84
CA ILE A 22 51.72 -31.16 13.65
C ILE A 22 50.24 -31.46 13.51
N TYR A 23 49.86 -32.73 13.68
CA TYR A 23 48.43 -33.11 13.64
C TYR A 23 47.60 -32.37 14.68
N ARG A 24 48.08 -32.28 15.92
CA ARG A 24 47.43 -31.54 17.00
C ARG A 24 47.34 -30.05 16.73
N GLY A 25 48.42 -29.46 16.18
CA GLY A 25 48.42 -28.04 15.75
C GLY A 25 47.40 -27.76 14.64
N LEU A 26 47.34 -28.65 13.65
CA LEU A 26 46.34 -28.56 12.58
C LEU A 26 44.91 -28.74 13.11
N THR A 27 44.70 -29.71 13.99
CA THR A 27 43.39 -29.93 14.63
C THR A 27 42.96 -28.72 15.43
N PHE A 28 43.86 -28.11 16.20
CA PHE A 28 43.59 -26.89 16.93
C PHE A 28 43.22 -25.73 15.98
N LEU A 29 43.88 -25.61 14.84
CA LEU A 29 43.59 -24.58 13.84
C LEU A 29 42.20 -24.75 13.21
N VAL A 30 41.80 -25.99 12.91
CA VAL A 30 40.47 -26.33 12.38
C VAL A 30 39.37 -26.05 13.41
N ILE A 31 39.57 -26.48 14.67
CA ILE A 31 38.60 -26.26 15.76
C ILE A 31 38.47 -24.78 16.13
N SER A 32 39.57 -24.03 16.02
CA SER A 32 39.56 -22.57 16.27
C SER A 32 39.03 -21.76 15.13
N CYS A 33 38.69 -22.38 13.99
CA CYS A 33 38.10 -21.71 12.86
C CYS A 33 36.66 -21.29 13.19
N PRO A 34 36.27 -20.00 13.07
CA PRO A 34 34.90 -19.57 13.28
C PRO A 34 34.00 -19.89 12.06
N CYS A 35 34.26 -21.07 11.41
CA CYS A 35 33.58 -21.44 10.15
C CYS A 35 32.05 -21.52 10.32
N ALA A 36 31.58 -22.01 11.48
CA ALA A 36 30.15 -22.05 11.78
C ALA A 36 29.53 -20.66 11.79
N ILE A 37 30.21 -19.67 12.38
CA ILE A 37 29.72 -18.27 12.40
C ILE A 37 29.81 -17.65 11.00
N ALA A 38 30.93 -17.87 10.29
CA ALA A 38 31.15 -17.31 8.97
C ALA A 38 30.14 -17.78 7.90
N ILE A 39 29.56 -18.96 8.07
CA ILE A 39 28.55 -19.52 7.15
C ILE A 39 27.13 -19.25 7.69
N SER A 40 26.88 -19.41 8.99
CA SER A 40 25.53 -19.34 9.52
C SER A 40 24.93 -17.93 9.46
N ILE A 41 25.75 -16.88 9.65
CA ILE A 41 25.27 -15.50 9.58
C ILE A 41 24.74 -15.15 8.18
N PRO A 42 25.54 -15.28 7.09
CA PRO A 42 25.01 -15.02 5.74
C PRO A 42 23.80 -15.89 5.39
N LEU A 43 23.82 -17.17 5.76
CA LEU A 43 22.72 -18.08 5.49
C LEU A 43 21.42 -17.64 6.17
N SER A 44 21.51 -17.15 7.41
CA SER A 44 20.36 -16.62 8.15
C SER A 44 19.76 -15.40 7.44
N TYR A 45 20.59 -14.46 6.97
CA TYR A 45 20.13 -13.31 6.20
C TYR A 45 19.48 -13.72 4.88
N PHE A 46 20.10 -14.63 4.12
CA PHE A 46 19.51 -15.11 2.86
C PHE A 46 18.17 -15.81 3.10
N THR A 47 18.08 -16.62 4.15
CA THR A 47 16.84 -17.29 4.51
C THR A 47 15.76 -16.28 4.88
N ALA A 48 16.08 -15.30 5.73
CA ALA A 48 15.14 -14.26 6.15
C ALA A 48 14.64 -13.42 4.98
N ILE A 49 15.54 -12.99 4.08
CA ILE A 49 15.19 -12.26 2.85
C ILE A 49 14.32 -13.12 1.94
N GLY A 50 14.66 -14.41 1.79
CA GLY A 50 13.88 -15.35 0.98
C GLY A 50 12.47 -15.57 1.51
N VAL A 51 12.31 -15.71 2.83
CA VAL A 51 10.99 -15.82 3.48
C VAL A 51 10.19 -14.54 3.33
N ALA A 52 10.81 -13.37 3.53
CA ALA A 52 10.16 -12.08 3.34
C ALA A 52 9.65 -11.93 1.90
N SER A 53 10.48 -12.26 0.91
CA SER A 53 10.12 -12.20 -0.51
C SER A 53 8.93 -13.11 -0.86
N LYS A 54 8.87 -14.33 -0.30
CA LYS A 54 7.71 -15.24 -0.47
C LYS A 54 6.41 -14.66 0.10
N ASN A 55 6.51 -13.77 1.07
CA ASN A 55 5.37 -13.06 1.67
C ASN A 55 5.13 -11.67 1.02
N GLY A 56 5.71 -11.40 -0.15
CA GLY A 56 5.51 -10.14 -0.86
C GLY A 56 6.31 -8.96 -0.31
N ILE A 57 7.28 -9.19 0.59
CA ILE A 57 8.10 -8.16 1.22
C ILE A 57 9.48 -8.15 0.56
N LEU A 58 9.79 -7.09 -0.18
CA LEU A 58 11.10 -6.92 -0.82
C LEU A 58 12.08 -6.22 0.14
N ILE A 59 13.08 -6.99 0.61
CA ILE A 59 14.18 -6.46 1.42
C ILE A 59 15.43 -6.33 0.55
N LYS A 60 15.97 -5.11 0.42
CA LYS A 60 17.06 -4.80 -0.52
C LYS A 60 18.46 -5.16 -0.02
N GLY A 61 18.60 -5.71 1.20
CA GLY A 61 19.88 -6.13 1.75
C GLY A 61 19.80 -6.43 3.25
N SER A 62 20.82 -7.12 3.79
CA SER A 62 20.89 -7.53 5.21
C SER A 62 20.88 -6.38 6.20
N ASN A 63 21.51 -5.25 5.84
CA ASN A 63 21.55 -4.04 6.67
C ASN A 63 20.15 -3.47 6.95
N TYR A 64 19.19 -3.67 6.05
CA TYR A 64 17.80 -3.26 6.27
C TYR A 64 17.09 -4.14 7.29
N LEU A 65 17.42 -5.45 7.35
CA LEU A 65 16.91 -6.34 8.40
C LEU A 65 17.37 -5.91 9.79
N ASP A 66 18.66 -5.57 9.92
CA ASP A 66 19.23 -5.09 11.19
C ASP A 66 18.57 -3.78 11.62
N ASN A 67 18.33 -2.86 10.69
CA ASN A 67 17.65 -1.61 10.98
C ASN A 67 16.19 -1.81 11.39
N LEU A 68 15.49 -2.78 10.81
CA LEU A 68 14.10 -3.07 11.18
C LEU A 68 13.96 -3.46 12.65
N SER A 69 14.94 -4.16 13.22
CA SER A 69 14.93 -4.54 14.64
C SER A 69 14.99 -3.34 15.60
N ASN A 70 15.46 -2.20 15.13
CA ASN A 70 15.64 -0.97 15.91
C ASN A 70 14.58 0.11 15.62
N VAL A 71 13.59 -0.21 14.77
CA VAL A 71 12.52 0.73 14.42
C VAL A 71 11.64 1.00 15.63
N ASN A 72 11.48 2.27 15.99
CA ASN A 72 10.61 2.73 17.06
C ASN A 72 9.55 3.73 16.61
N LYS A 73 9.60 4.14 15.33
CA LYS A 73 8.63 5.04 14.69
C LYS A 73 8.37 4.61 13.25
N ILE A 74 7.12 4.62 12.83
CA ILE A 74 6.71 4.36 11.45
C ILE A 74 5.82 5.50 11.00
N ILE A 75 6.11 6.02 9.82
CA ILE A 75 5.29 7.01 9.13
C ILE A 75 4.63 6.30 7.95
N PHE A 76 3.30 6.29 7.91
CA PHE A 76 2.52 5.67 6.85
C PHE A 76 2.10 6.69 5.80
N ASP A 77 2.25 6.34 4.53
CA ASP A 77 1.49 7.03 3.49
C ASP A 77 0.02 6.56 3.56
N LYS A 78 -0.92 7.47 3.31
CA LYS A 78 -2.36 7.17 3.40
C LYS A 78 -2.83 6.33 2.23
N THR A 79 -2.65 6.87 1.01
CA THR A 79 -3.30 6.35 -0.19
C THR A 79 -2.61 5.10 -0.74
N GLY A 80 -3.34 4.00 -0.85
CA GLY A 80 -2.80 2.72 -1.33
C GLY A 80 -1.98 1.93 -0.29
N THR A 81 -1.60 2.56 0.83
CA THR A 81 -0.90 1.91 1.96
C THR A 81 -1.87 1.53 3.06
N LEU A 82 -2.47 2.51 3.74
CA LEU A 82 -3.51 2.28 4.76
C LEU A 82 -4.89 2.09 4.12
N THR A 83 -5.10 2.68 2.95
CA THR A 83 -6.33 2.59 2.18
C THR A 83 -6.17 1.65 0.98
N LYS A 84 -7.29 1.25 0.38
CA LYS A 84 -7.31 0.31 -0.77
C LYS A 84 -6.76 0.93 -2.05
N GLY A 85 -6.58 2.25 -2.09
CA GLY A 85 -6.14 2.99 -3.28
C GLY A 85 -7.21 3.03 -4.38
N ALA A 86 -8.43 2.62 -4.04
CA ALA A 86 -9.58 2.64 -4.92
C ALA A 86 -10.66 3.51 -4.29
N PHE A 87 -10.94 4.61 -4.93
CA PHE A 87 -12.05 5.47 -4.56
C PHE A 87 -13.37 4.70 -4.68
N SER A 88 -14.24 4.85 -3.71
CA SER A 88 -15.60 4.29 -3.72
C SER A 88 -16.61 5.35 -3.25
N VAL A 89 -17.78 5.34 -3.85
CA VAL A 89 -18.89 6.19 -3.39
C VAL A 89 -19.39 5.61 -2.06
N THR A 90 -19.30 6.42 -1.01
CA THR A 90 -19.69 6.00 0.35
C THR A 90 -21.08 6.53 0.74
N ASP A 91 -21.47 7.69 0.22
CA ASP A 91 -22.78 8.27 0.47
C ASP A 91 -23.26 9.14 -0.70
N ILE A 92 -24.59 9.18 -0.91
CA ILE A 92 -25.25 10.08 -1.86
C ILE A 92 -26.34 10.80 -1.09
N LYS A 93 -26.13 12.09 -0.82
CA LYS A 93 -27.10 12.94 -0.13
C LYS A 93 -27.90 13.72 -1.14
N ILE A 94 -29.23 13.50 -1.17
CA ILE A 94 -30.18 14.10 -2.09
C ILE A 94 -30.80 15.33 -1.45
N PHE A 95 -30.91 16.43 -2.19
CA PHE A 95 -31.49 17.70 -1.76
C PHE A 95 -32.77 18.05 -2.51
N ASP A 96 -33.02 17.42 -3.66
CA ASP A 96 -34.25 17.60 -4.44
C ASP A 96 -35.07 16.30 -4.42
N ASN A 97 -36.18 16.30 -3.73
CA ASN A 97 -37.08 15.16 -3.57
C ASN A 97 -37.79 14.74 -4.88
N ASN A 98 -37.60 15.48 -5.98
CA ASN A 98 -38.11 15.08 -7.28
C ASN A 98 -37.29 13.97 -7.95
N TYR A 99 -36.16 13.58 -7.37
CA TYR A 99 -35.27 12.55 -7.87
C TYR A 99 -35.09 11.46 -6.83
N THR A 100 -35.21 10.21 -7.28
CA THR A 100 -34.86 9.03 -6.48
C THR A 100 -33.37 8.78 -6.51
N LYS A 101 -32.86 7.97 -5.58
CA LYS A 101 -31.45 7.59 -5.53
C LYS A 101 -31.02 6.86 -6.81
N ASP A 102 -31.86 5.98 -7.33
CA ASP A 102 -31.59 5.19 -8.52
C ASP A 102 -31.51 6.08 -9.79
N GLU A 103 -32.40 7.07 -9.90
CA GLU A 103 -32.34 8.06 -10.99
C GLU A 103 -31.07 8.91 -10.94
N ILE A 104 -30.61 9.27 -9.73
CA ILE A 104 -29.36 10.01 -9.55
C ILE A 104 -28.18 9.14 -9.94
N ILE A 105 -28.15 7.87 -9.53
CA ILE A 105 -27.11 6.92 -9.91
C ILE A 105 -27.09 6.75 -11.45
N ASP A 106 -28.24 6.59 -12.09
CA ASP A 106 -28.34 6.45 -13.53
C ASP A 106 -27.76 7.69 -14.26
N ILE A 107 -28.13 8.89 -13.81
CA ILE A 107 -27.58 10.13 -14.34
C ILE A 107 -26.05 10.20 -14.19
N LEU A 108 -25.54 9.90 -12.97
CA LEU A 108 -24.11 9.92 -12.69
C LEU A 108 -23.33 8.92 -13.57
N VAL A 109 -23.82 7.70 -13.64
CA VAL A 109 -23.20 6.61 -14.43
C VAL A 109 -23.18 6.97 -15.91
N LYS A 110 -24.27 7.50 -16.44
CA LYS A 110 -24.37 7.94 -17.84
C LYS A 110 -23.32 9.01 -18.21
N GLY A 111 -23.14 10.02 -17.38
CA GLY A 111 -22.16 11.07 -17.65
C GLY A 111 -20.72 10.58 -17.48
N GLU A 112 -20.45 9.90 -16.38
CA GLU A 112 -19.10 9.45 -16.04
C GLU A 112 -18.61 8.28 -16.91
N SER A 113 -19.51 7.56 -17.61
CA SER A 113 -19.13 6.54 -18.59
C SER A 113 -18.29 7.10 -19.75
N LEU A 114 -18.38 8.39 -20.00
CA LEU A 114 -17.64 9.09 -21.05
C LEU A 114 -16.34 9.74 -20.54
N SER A 115 -16.10 9.73 -19.22
CA SER A 115 -14.91 10.32 -18.60
C SER A 115 -13.85 9.26 -18.29
N ASN A 116 -12.57 9.63 -18.45
CA ASN A 116 -11.43 8.80 -18.06
C ASN A 116 -10.89 9.10 -16.65
N HIS A 117 -11.54 9.98 -15.89
CA HIS A 117 -11.09 10.38 -14.56
C HIS A 117 -11.14 9.21 -13.57
N PRO A 118 -10.20 9.09 -12.61
CA PRO A 118 -10.24 8.04 -11.58
C PRO A 118 -11.55 7.98 -10.78
N ILE A 119 -12.19 9.13 -10.54
CA ILE A 119 -13.48 9.23 -9.86
C ILE A 119 -14.60 8.61 -10.71
N ALA A 120 -14.56 8.74 -12.02
CA ALA A 120 -15.53 8.13 -12.92
C ALA A 120 -15.60 6.60 -12.74
N LYS A 121 -14.44 5.96 -12.58
CA LYS A 121 -14.38 4.51 -12.31
C LYS A 121 -15.11 4.11 -11.03
N SER A 122 -15.09 4.96 -10.01
CA SER A 122 -15.78 4.72 -8.74
C SER A 122 -17.29 4.85 -8.89
N ILE A 123 -17.75 5.79 -9.68
CA ILE A 123 -19.17 5.98 -9.98
C ILE A 123 -19.69 4.85 -10.85
N MET A 124 -18.90 4.39 -11.81
CA MET A 124 -19.24 3.24 -12.66
C MET A 124 -19.46 1.94 -11.88
N GLN A 125 -18.85 1.78 -10.69
CA GLN A 125 -19.10 0.64 -9.81
C GLN A 125 -20.51 0.64 -9.19
N LEU A 126 -21.22 1.77 -9.22
CA LEU A 126 -22.62 1.85 -8.77
C LEU A 126 -23.62 1.32 -9.82
N ALA A 127 -23.18 1.10 -11.06
CA ALA A 127 -24.05 0.61 -12.13
C ALA A 127 -24.55 -0.80 -11.78
N GLN A 128 -25.86 -0.97 -11.76
CA GLN A 128 -26.55 -2.26 -11.59
C GLN A 128 -26.96 -2.80 -12.98
N GLY A 129 -26.01 -3.39 -13.73
CA GLY A 129 -26.29 -3.97 -15.04
C GLY A 129 -25.58 -3.28 -16.21
N GLU A 130 -25.97 -3.65 -17.43
CA GLU A 130 -25.45 -3.00 -18.64
C GLU A 130 -25.97 -1.56 -18.75
N ILE A 131 -25.06 -0.64 -19.02
CA ILE A 131 -25.43 0.77 -19.26
C ILE A 131 -26.10 0.80 -20.62
N GLU A 132 -27.44 0.92 -20.64
CA GLU A 132 -28.18 1.09 -21.89
C GLU A 132 -27.67 2.31 -22.67
N ASN A 133 -27.75 2.22 -23.99
CA ASN A 133 -27.30 3.26 -24.93
C ASN A 133 -27.74 4.65 -24.48
N VAL A 134 -26.75 5.45 -24.10
CA VAL A 134 -26.96 6.70 -23.40
C VAL A 134 -27.19 7.81 -24.42
N ASP A 135 -28.37 8.43 -24.42
CA ASP A 135 -28.63 9.67 -25.19
C ASP A 135 -28.01 10.90 -24.49
N VAL A 136 -26.67 10.83 -24.28
CA VAL A 136 -25.87 11.95 -23.76
C VAL A 136 -25.44 12.82 -24.93
N LYS A 137 -25.80 14.12 -24.90
CA LYS A 137 -25.43 15.12 -25.89
C LYS A 137 -24.50 16.15 -25.29
N ASP A 138 -23.64 16.72 -26.13
CA ASP A 138 -22.77 17.86 -25.79
C ASP A 138 -21.89 17.61 -24.54
N PHE A 139 -21.36 16.39 -24.38
CA PHE A 139 -20.43 16.06 -23.31
C PHE A 139 -19.15 16.92 -23.40
N LYS A 140 -18.79 17.55 -22.28
CA LYS A 140 -17.56 18.34 -22.13
C LYS A 140 -16.95 18.11 -20.76
N GLU A 141 -15.65 17.85 -20.72
CA GLU A 141 -14.84 17.92 -19.52
C GLU A 141 -14.37 19.36 -19.28
N LEU A 142 -14.55 19.84 -18.06
CA LEU A 142 -14.13 21.17 -17.62
C LEU A 142 -12.94 21.00 -16.67
N ASP A 143 -11.75 21.41 -17.13
CA ASP A 143 -10.49 21.23 -16.38
C ASP A 143 -10.59 21.74 -14.95
N GLY A 144 -10.32 20.86 -13.99
CA GLY A 144 -10.34 21.15 -12.56
C GLY A 144 -11.72 21.47 -11.97
N LYS A 145 -12.83 21.31 -12.74
CA LYS A 145 -14.19 21.56 -12.26
C LYS A 145 -15.08 20.34 -12.30
N GLY A 146 -15.01 19.52 -13.36
CA GLY A 146 -15.85 18.36 -13.56
C GLY A 146 -16.33 18.19 -15.00
N ILE A 147 -17.52 17.61 -15.19
CA ILE A 147 -18.11 17.33 -16.48
C ILE A 147 -19.46 18.04 -16.64
N THR A 148 -19.84 18.34 -17.89
CA THR A 148 -21.17 18.84 -18.25
C THR A 148 -21.68 18.11 -19.48
N TYR A 149 -22.98 17.85 -19.53
CA TYR A 149 -23.64 17.17 -20.64
C TYR A 149 -25.16 17.37 -20.57
N PHE A 150 -25.87 16.91 -21.60
CA PHE A 150 -27.32 16.98 -21.67
C PHE A 150 -27.94 15.59 -21.74
N ILE A 151 -29.01 15.37 -20.98
CA ILE A 151 -29.93 14.22 -21.10
C ILE A 151 -31.35 14.76 -21.20
N ALA A 152 -32.11 14.35 -22.21
CA ALA A 152 -33.51 14.76 -22.42
C ALA A 152 -33.74 16.27 -22.24
N ASN A 153 -32.87 17.09 -22.85
CA ASN A 153 -32.83 18.56 -22.78
C ASN A 153 -32.59 19.17 -21.37
N LYS A 154 -32.18 18.38 -20.41
CA LYS A 154 -31.73 18.87 -19.10
C LYS A 154 -30.21 19.02 -19.11
N GLU A 155 -29.72 20.19 -18.69
CA GLU A 155 -28.28 20.40 -18.49
C GLU A 155 -27.86 19.73 -17.19
N ILE A 156 -26.91 18.80 -17.29
CA ILE A 156 -26.32 18.08 -16.14
C ILE A 156 -24.90 18.58 -15.92
N LYS A 157 -24.56 18.88 -14.69
CA LYS A 157 -23.19 19.21 -14.27
C LYS A 157 -22.80 18.35 -13.10
N ILE A 158 -21.65 17.68 -13.21
CA ILE A 158 -21.06 16.88 -12.15
C ILE A 158 -19.64 17.38 -11.90
N GLY A 159 -19.31 17.68 -10.66
CA GLY A 159 -17.97 18.18 -10.35
C GLY A 159 -17.85 18.75 -8.94
N ASN A 160 -16.77 19.49 -8.70
CA ASN A 160 -16.51 20.13 -7.43
C ASN A 160 -17.50 21.26 -7.12
N LYS A 161 -17.44 21.81 -5.91
CA LYS A 161 -18.35 22.91 -5.46
C LYS A 161 -18.42 24.12 -6.40
N ASN A 162 -17.41 24.36 -7.21
CA ASN A 162 -17.40 25.52 -8.12
C ASN A 162 -18.29 25.30 -9.35
N ILE A 163 -18.74 24.08 -9.65
CA ILE A 163 -19.59 23.77 -10.81
C ILE A 163 -21.05 24.10 -10.54
N CYS A 164 -21.47 24.09 -9.28
CA CYS A 164 -22.86 24.36 -8.88
C CYS A 164 -23.02 25.57 -7.93
N ASN A 165 -21.95 26.28 -7.57
CA ASN A 165 -21.93 27.31 -6.53
C ASN A 165 -22.54 26.83 -5.19
N CYS A 166 -22.22 25.61 -4.79
CA CYS A 166 -22.78 24.98 -3.61
C CYS A 166 -21.93 25.31 -2.36
N GLU A 167 -22.57 25.55 -1.23
CA GLU A 167 -21.89 25.82 0.06
C GLU A 167 -21.49 24.53 0.81
N GLN A 168 -21.92 23.37 0.33
CA GLN A 168 -21.76 22.11 1.05
C GLN A 168 -20.41 21.46 0.76
N GLU A 169 -19.84 20.84 1.78
CA GLU A 169 -18.58 20.11 1.68
C GLU A 169 -18.86 18.69 1.20
N ALA A 170 -18.63 18.43 -0.09
CA ALA A 170 -18.55 17.09 -0.66
C ALA A 170 -17.51 17.12 -1.78
N LEU A 171 -17.00 15.93 -2.12
CA LEU A 171 -16.01 15.84 -3.18
C LEU A 171 -16.63 16.08 -4.57
N LEU A 172 -17.89 15.64 -4.73
CA LEU A 172 -18.60 15.72 -5.99
C LEU A 172 -20.03 16.20 -5.77
N HIS A 173 -20.49 17.06 -6.66
CA HIS A 173 -21.84 17.64 -6.65
C HIS A 173 -22.52 17.41 -7.99
N LEU A 174 -23.82 17.10 -7.93
CA LEU A 174 -24.69 17.00 -9.10
C LEU A 174 -25.61 18.20 -9.17
N SER A 175 -25.59 18.89 -10.30
CA SER A 175 -26.52 19.98 -10.62
C SER A 175 -27.29 19.63 -11.87
N ILE A 176 -28.62 19.92 -11.85
CA ILE A 176 -29.53 19.75 -12.98
C ILE A 176 -30.17 21.08 -13.26
N ASN A 177 -30.04 21.59 -14.49
CA ASN A 177 -30.53 22.91 -14.90
C ASN A 177 -30.13 24.05 -13.94
N GLY A 178 -28.86 23.98 -13.46
CA GLY A 178 -28.31 24.97 -12.52
C GLY A 178 -28.75 24.84 -11.06
N LYS A 179 -29.63 23.88 -10.72
CA LYS A 179 -30.06 23.61 -9.36
C LYS A 179 -29.23 22.46 -8.77
N HIS A 180 -28.70 22.65 -7.57
CA HIS A 180 -28.00 21.59 -6.84
C HIS A 180 -28.98 20.48 -6.41
N VAL A 181 -28.75 19.24 -6.81
CA VAL A 181 -29.66 18.12 -6.64
C VAL A 181 -29.10 17.10 -5.64
N ALA A 182 -27.81 16.80 -5.73
CA ALA A 182 -27.18 15.84 -4.85
C ALA A 182 -25.71 16.15 -4.57
N SER A 183 -25.22 15.70 -3.45
CA SER A 183 -23.81 15.64 -3.11
C SER A 183 -23.37 14.19 -2.96
N ILE A 184 -22.23 13.86 -3.56
CA ILE A 184 -21.68 12.53 -3.59
C ILE A 184 -20.37 12.52 -2.79
N THR A 185 -20.35 11.72 -1.72
CA THR A 185 -19.16 11.51 -0.91
C THR A 185 -18.40 10.31 -1.49
N ILE A 186 -17.14 10.56 -1.82
CA ILE A 186 -16.23 9.54 -2.34
C ILE A 186 -15.07 9.46 -1.38
N ASP A 187 -14.76 8.27 -0.91
CA ASP A 187 -13.65 8.03 0.00
C ASP A 187 -12.83 6.83 -0.46
N ASP A 188 -11.57 6.83 -0.04
CA ASP A 188 -10.66 5.71 -0.24
C ASP A 188 -10.77 4.78 0.97
N GLY A 189 -11.45 3.66 0.79
CA GLY A 189 -11.73 2.72 1.86
C GLY A 189 -10.47 2.24 2.58
N ILE A 190 -10.47 2.26 3.90
CA ILE A 190 -9.39 1.72 4.73
C ILE A 190 -9.28 0.21 4.49
N LYS A 191 -8.05 -0.30 4.42
CA LYS A 191 -7.81 -1.76 4.33
C LYS A 191 -8.28 -2.46 5.60
N ASP A 192 -8.86 -3.63 5.46
CA ASP A 192 -9.49 -4.37 6.56
C ASP A 192 -8.50 -4.68 7.71
N ASN A 193 -7.23 -4.89 7.38
CA ASN A 193 -6.15 -5.16 8.35
C ASN A 193 -5.42 -3.91 8.87
N ALA A 194 -5.77 -2.71 8.44
CA ALA A 194 -5.04 -1.49 8.82
C ALA A 194 -5.16 -1.18 10.32
N TYR A 195 -6.36 -1.30 10.88
CA TYR A 195 -6.58 -1.07 12.32
C TYR A 195 -5.80 -2.05 13.18
N ASP A 196 -5.85 -3.35 12.86
CA ASP A 196 -5.14 -4.39 13.59
C ASP A 196 -3.63 -4.19 13.52
N THR A 197 -3.11 -3.82 12.33
CA THR A 197 -1.69 -3.52 12.13
C THR A 197 -1.25 -2.36 13.01
N ILE A 198 -2.00 -1.25 13.04
CA ILE A 198 -1.67 -0.08 13.86
C ILE A 198 -1.74 -0.43 15.36
N SER A 199 -2.73 -1.22 15.78
CA SER A 199 -2.86 -1.67 17.17
C SER A 199 -1.67 -2.51 17.61
N GLN A 200 -1.28 -3.50 16.81
CA GLN A 200 -0.12 -4.37 17.09
C GLN A 200 1.19 -3.57 17.16
N LEU A 201 1.38 -2.57 16.29
CA LEU A 201 2.56 -1.71 16.35
C LEU A 201 2.60 -0.89 17.65
N ARG A 202 1.47 -0.37 18.10
CA ARG A 202 1.35 0.39 19.36
C ARG A 202 1.61 -0.50 20.57
N GLU A 203 1.10 -1.73 20.59
CA GLU A 203 1.36 -2.72 21.63
C GLU A 203 2.86 -3.05 21.75
N ASN A 204 3.58 -3.05 20.63
CA ASN A 204 5.03 -3.20 20.57
C ASN A 204 5.82 -1.89 20.81
N ASN A 205 5.16 -0.83 21.34
CA ASN A 205 5.74 0.48 21.63
C ASN A 205 6.32 1.20 20.38
N ILE A 206 5.83 0.89 19.18
CA ILE A 206 6.20 1.58 17.94
C ILE A 206 5.23 2.73 17.71
N LYS A 207 5.75 3.94 17.62
CA LYS A 207 4.95 5.14 17.35
C LYS A 207 4.56 5.18 15.88
N THR A 208 3.27 5.43 15.60
CA THR A 208 2.73 5.51 14.23
C THR A 208 2.29 6.94 13.91
N TYR A 209 2.61 7.41 12.70
CA TYR A 209 2.29 8.73 12.20
C TYR A 209 1.72 8.64 10.79
#